data_6a1a5d267f27bd1479c07b548c703694
#
_entry.id   6a1a5d267f27bd1479c07b548c703694
#
_cell.length_a   1.000
_cell.length_b   1.000
_cell.length_c   1.000
_cell.angle_alpha   90.00
_cell.angle_beta   90.00
_cell.angle_gamma   90.00
#
_symmetry.space_group_name_H-M   'P 1'
#
loop_
_entity.id
_entity.type
_entity.pdbx_description
1 polymer ?
#
loop_
_entity_poly.entity_id
_entity_poly.type
_entity_poly.pdbx_seq_one_letter_code
_entity_poly.pdbx_strand_id
1 'polypeptide(L)'
;GNWEHSNILRVKKPIDEFAVEKNIGVDELKKILINCNKKLLQERSKRIRPLLDDKIILGWNALMNTACSKAYCATGRDEYRQLAINNMNFMLSNLKGKDDNAYHHTFKEGKAKFPAFLDDYAFLIEALIFLQEITADKQWIEKAKLLTNHVIQNFIEEETGFFFYTPVDQQDIIVRKKEVYDSAVPSGNSVMAYN
;
A
#
# COMPACT_ATOMS: atom_id res chain seq x y z
N GLY A 1 -6.43 25.95 23.94
CA GLY A 1 -6.09 25.28 22.69
C GLY A 1 -7.31 24.63 22.05
N ASN A 2 -7.23 24.32 20.77
CA ASN A 2 -8.31 23.68 20.03
C ASN A 2 -8.20 22.14 19.99
N TRP A 3 -7.22 21.59 20.68
CA TRP A 3 -6.99 20.16 20.84
C TRP A 3 -6.16 19.91 22.10
N GLU A 4 -6.72 19.23 23.09
CA GLU A 4 -6.03 18.80 24.34
C GLU A 4 -5.05 19.86 24.91
N HIS A 5 -5.52 21.09 25.07
CA HIS A 5 -4.75 22.26 25.51
C HIS A 5 -3.65 22.74 24.54
N SER A 6 -3.50 22.12 23.37
CA SER A 6 -2.59 22.52 22.30
C SER A 6 -3.33 23.18 21.14
N ASN A 7 -2.59 23.84 20.23
CA ASN A 7 -3.17 24.44 19.03
C ASN A 7 -2.74 23.63 17.79
N ILE A 8 -3.74 23.12 17.07
CA ILE A 8 -3.54 22.59 15.73
C ILE A 8 -3.81 23.73 14.74
N LEU A 9 -2.79 24.03 13.93
CA LEU A 9 -2.91 25.02 12.85
C LEU A 9 -3.82 24.47 11.75
N ARG A 10 -4.79 25.27 11.33
CA ARG A 10 -5.71 24.93 10.25
C ARG A 10 -6.10 26.18 9.46
N VAL A 11 -6.35 26.00 8.18
CA VAL A 11 -6.92 27.03 7.31
C VAL A 11 -8.44 27.04 7.51
N LYS A 12 -9.00 28.17 7.92
CA LYS A 12 -10.45 28.32 8.18
C LYS A 12 -11.20 28.99 7.04
N LYS A 13 -10.49 29.74 6.20
CA LYS A 13 -11.05 30.50 5.07
C LYS A 13 -10.12 30.39 3.87
N PRO A 14 -10.62 30.54 2.64
CA PRO A 14 -9.79 30.75 1.46
C PRO A 14 -8.82 31.94 1.63
N ILE A 15 -7.67 31.85 0.97
CA ILE A 15 -6.60 32.88 1.13
C ILE A 15 -7.06 34.24 0.63
N ASP A 16 -7.79 34.28 -0.45
CA ASP A 16 -8.35 35.48 -1.08
C ASP A 16 -9.36 36.19 -0.16
N GLU A 17 -10.29 35.45 0.43
CA GLU A 17 -11.25 36.01 1.41
C GLU A 17 -10.53 36.60 2.64
N PHE A 18 -9.54 35.87 3.17
CA PHE A 18 -8.78 36.34 4.32
C PHE A 18 -7.93 37.57 3.99
N ALA A 19 -7.36 37.61 2.78
CA ALA A 19 -6.61 38.76 2.29
C ALA A 19 -7.47 40.01 2.24
N VAL A 20 -8.71 39.92 1.73
CA VAL A 20 -9.68 41.03 1.72
C VAL A 20 -10.05 41.44 3.16
N GLU A 21 -10.37 40.48 4.02
CA GLU A 21 -10.73 40.77 5.44
C GLU A 21 -9.61 41.55 6.17
N LYS A 22 -8.35 41.21 5.86
CA LYS A 22 -7.17 41.83 6.51
C LYS A 22 -6.61 43.02 5.76
N ASN A 23 -7.21 43.42 4.64
CA ASN A 23 -6.73 44.47 3.75
C ASN A 23 -5.25 44.29 3.35
N ILE A 24 -4.90 43.04 2.98
CA ILE A 24 -3.56 42.64 2.56
C ILE A 24 -3.66 42.11 1.11
N GLY A 25 -2.66 42.41 0.27
CA GLY A 25 -2.58 41.84 -1.06
C GLY A 25 -2.43 40.29 -1.02
N VAL A 26 -3.13 39.57 -1.90
CA VAL A 26 -3.11 38.10 -1.90
C VAL A 26 -1.69 37.56 -2.04
N ASP A 27 -0.86 38.14 -2.89
CA ASP A 27 0.52 37.69 -3.11
C ASP A 27 1.42 38.03 -1.91
N GLU A 28 1.16 39.14 -1.24
CA GLU A 28 1.84 39.51 0.00
C GLU A 28 1.49 38.50 1.10
N LEU A 29 0.20 38.20 1.25
CA LEU A 29 -0.27 37.18 2.23
C LEU A 29 0.37 35.81 1.95
N LYS A 30 0.44 35.37 0.71
CA LYS A 30 1.12 34.11 0.36
C LYS A 30 2.59 34.12 0.76
N LYS A 31 3.31 35.22 0.53
CA LYS A 31 4.72 35.36 0.96
C LYS A 31 4.87 35.30 2.49
N ILE A 32 3.96 35.98 3.23
CA ILE A 32 3.94 35.91 4.68
C ILE A 32 3.72 34.48 5.17
N LEU A 33 2.73 33.77 4.62
CA LEU A 33 2.43 32.36 4.99
C LEU A 33 3.59 31.42 4.69
N ILE A 34 4.23 31.55 3.53
CA ILE A 34 5.42 30.75 3.18
C ILE A 34 6.53 30.98 4.21
N ASN A 35 6.79 32.24 4.57
CA ASN A 35 7.83 32.59 5.54
C ASN A 35 7.49 32.07 6.96
N CYS A 36 6.25 32.19 7.38
CA CYS A 36 5.77 31.63 8.64
C CYS A 36 5.92 30.11 8.67
N ASN A 37 5.49 29.42 7.63
CA ASN A 37 5.62 27.96 7.52
C ASN A 37 7.09 27.53 7.57
N LYS A 38 7.99 28.25 6.90
CA LYS A 38 9.43 27.97 6.95
C LYS A 38 9.98 28.09 8.38
N LYS A 39 9.62 29.14 9.11
CA LYS A 39 10.05 29.33 10.50
C LYS A 39 9.49 28.24 11.42
N LEU A 40 8.20 27.91 11.28
CA LEU A 40 7.54 26.87 12.07
C LEU A 40 8.15 25.50 11.79
N LEU A 41 8.47 25.20 10.52
CA LEU A 41 9.13 23.95 10.15
C LEU A 41 10.55 23.85 10.73
N GLN A 42 11.30 24.95 10.74
CA GLN A 42 12.63 24.99 11.39
C GLN A 42 12.54 24.72 12.89
N GLU A 43 11.59 25.32 13.59
CA GLU A 43 11.37 25.05 15.03
C GLU A 43 10.90 23.62 15.27
N ARG A 44 9.97 23.12 14.45
CA ARG A 44 9.50 21.73 14.55
C ARG A 44 10.64 20.72 14.33
N SER A 45 11.56 20.99 13.41
CA SER A 45 12.67 20.05 13.11
C SER A 45 13.68 19.89 14.23
N LYS A 46 13.68 20.80 15.23
CA LYS A 46 14.49 20.69 16.46
C LYS A 46 13.91 19.68 17.47
N ARG A 47 12.65 19.28 17.31
CA ARG A 47 11.99 18.32 18.21
C ARG A 47 12.48 16.91 17.93
N ILE A 48 12.48 16.06 18.96
CA ILE A 48 12.70 14.63 18.80
C ILE A 48 11.58 14.09 17.88
N ARG A 49 11.98 13.48 16.77
CA ARG A 49 11.03 12.89 15.82
C ARG A 49 10.51 11.56 16.35
N PRO A 50 9.24 11.22 16.09
CA PRO A 50 8.75 9.85 16.27
C PRO A 50 9.65 8.87 15.49
N LEU A 51 9.72 7.64 15.97
CA LEU A 51 10.39 6.57 15.22
C LEU A 51 9.67 6.37 13.89
N LEU A 52 10.45 6.18 12.84
CA LEU A 52 9.93 5.83 11.53
C LEU A 52 9.66 4.33 11.49
N ASP A 53 8.44 3.93 11.16
CA ASP A 53 8.13 2.57 10.76
C ASP A 53 8.39 2.46 9.25
N ASP A 54 9.53 1.91 8.90
CA ASP A 54 10.05 1.80 7.53
C ASP A 54 9.89 0.38 6.96
N LYS A 55 8.98 -0.41 7.52
CA LYS A 55 8.64 -1.72 6.97
C LYS A 55 8.01 -1.58 5.59
N ILE A 56 8.46 -2.40 4.66
CA ILE A 56 7.81 -2.61 3.36
C ILE A 56 6.84 -3.77 3.54
N ILE A 57 5.55 -3.53 3.29
CA ILE A 57 4.48 -4.51 3.43
C ILE A 57 4.10 -4.99 2.03
N LEU A 58 4.07 -6.31 1.81
CA LEU A 58 3.81 -6.93 0.50
C LEU A 58 2.47 -6.48 -0.08
N GLY A 59 1.39 -6.65 0.65
CA GLY A 59 0.05 -6.30 0.16
C GLY A 59 -0.11 -4.82 -0.18
N TRP A 60 0.47 -3.91 0.60
CA TRP A 60 0.40 -2.47 0.30
C TRP A 60 1.21 -2.08 -0.93
N ASN A 61 2.36 -2.72 -1.14
CA ASN A 61 3.13 -2.53 -2.36
C ASN A 61 2.40 -3.09 -3.59
N ALA A 62 1.73 -4.22 -3.45
CA ALA A 62 0.90 -4.79 -4.50
C ALA A 62 -0.28 -3.88 -4.88
N LEU A 63 -1.00 -3.30 -3.90
CA LEU A 63 -2.04 -2.30 -4.15
C LEU A 63 -1.50 -1.06 -4.89
N MET A 64 -0.32 -0.55 -4.49
CA MET A 64 0.33 0.56 -5.21
C MET A 64 0.74 0.16 -6.62
N ASN A 65 1.19 -1.07 -6.83
CA ASN A 65 1.53 -1.61 -8.15
C ASN A 65 0.32 -1.62 -9.09
N THR A 66 -0.83 -2.12 -8.61
CA THR A 66 -2.11 -2.06 -9.33
C THR A 66 -2.50 -0.61 -9.66
N ALA A 67 -2.33 0.31 -8.70
CA ALA A 67 -2.60 1.73 -8.93
C ALA A 67 -1.69 2.34 -10.01
N CYS A 68 -0.40 2.01 -10.03
CA CYS A 68 0.54 2.44 -11.07
C CYS A 68 0.15 1.87 -12.45
N SER A 69 -0.24 0.59 -12.51
CA SER A 69 -0.70 -0.03 -13.76
C SER A 69 -1.95 0.68 -14.31
N LYS A 70 -2.94 0.95 -13.45
CA LYS A 70 -4.15 1.71 -13.83
C LYS A 70 -3.83 3.16 -14.22
N ALA A 71 -2.86 3.80 -13.55
CA ALA A 71 -2.41 5.16 -13.91
C ALA A 71 -1.76 5.19 -15.30
N TYR A 72 -0.97 4.18 -15.64
CA TYR A 72 -0.43 4.03 -16.99
C TYR A 72 -1.54 3.90 -18.03
N CYS A 73 -2.53 3.03 -17.81
CA CYS A 73 -3.67 2.90 -18.72
C CYS A 73 -4.42 4.22 -18.91
N ALA A 74 -4.61 5.00 -17.85
CA ALA A 74 -5.35 6.25 -17.90
C ALA A 74 -4.59 7.41 -18.53
N THR A 75 -3.26 7.46 -18.40
CA THR A 75 -2.46 8.63 -18.76
C THR A 75 -1.49 8.40 -19.92
N GLY A 76 -1.16 7.14 -20.24
CA GLY A 76 -0.13 6.75 -21.20
C GLY A 76 1.30 7.09 -20.76
N ARG A 77 1.53 7.56 -19.52
CA ARG A 77 2.84 7.97 -19.02
C ARG A 77 3.69 6.75 -18.65
N ASP A 78 4.74 6.50 -19.42
CA ASP A 78 5.59 5.30 -19.27
C ASP A 78 6.26 5.17 -17.89
N GLU A 79 6.44 6.27 -17.19
CA GLU A 79 6.99 6.26 -15.83
C GLU A 79 6.20 5.38 -14.85
N TYR A 80 4.85 5.34 -14.98
CA TYR A 80 4.01 4.48 -14.13
C TYR A 80 4.19 3.01 -14.48
N ARG A 81 4.30 2.66 -15.76
CA ARG A 81 4.59 1.29 -16.19
C ARG A 81 5.95 0.83 -15.66
N GLN A 82 6.98 1.65 -15.79
CA GLN A 82 8.32 1.33 -15.33
C GLN A 82 8.37 1.19 -13.80
N LEU A 83 7.65 2.06 -13.07
CA LEU A 83 7.54 1.96 -11.63
C LEU A 83 6.86 0.65 -11.21
N ALA A 84 5.77 0.24 -11.88
CA ALA A 84 5.09 -1.01 -11.62
C ALA A 84 6.01 -2.22 -11.87
N ILE A 85 6.74 -2.27 -12.99
CA ILE A 85 7.69 -3.35 -13.30
C ILE A 85 8.79 -3.42 -12.22
N ASN A 86 9.41 -2.30 -11.88
CA ASN A 86 10.49 -2.26 -10.90
C ASN A 86 10.01 -2.70 -9.51
N ASN A 87 8.85 -2.22 -9.07
CA ASN A 87 8.25 -2.59 -7.80
C ASN A 87 7.88 -4.08 -7.76
N MET A 88 7.30 -4.64 -8.84
CA MET A 88 7.00 -6.07 -8.92
C MET A 88 8.27 -6.92 -8.82
N ASN A 89 9.30 -6.59 -9.58
CA ASN A 89 10.59 -7.28 -9.50
C ASN A 89 11.19 -7.22 -8.10
N PHE A 90 11.07 -6.07 -7.41
CA PHE A 90 11.50 -5.94 -6.03
C PHE A 90 10.73 -6.89 -5.11
N MET A 91 9.40 -6.92 -5.18
CA MET A 91 8.56 -7.79 -4.35
C MET A 91 8.90 -9.27 -4.57
N LEU A 92 8.94 -9.71 -5.83
CA LEU A 92 9.21 -11.10 -6.18
C LEU A 92 10.62 -11.58 -5.79
N SER A 93 11.59 -10.67 -5.74
CA SER A 93 12.97 -10.99 -5.38
C SER A 93 13.25 -10.92 -3.88
N ASN A 94 12.72 -9.91 -3.19
CA ASN A 94 13.13 -9.59 -1.82
C ASN A 94 12.18 -10.11 -0.74
N LEU A 95 10.90 -10.35 -1.09
CA LEU A 95 9.93 -10.91 -0.15
C LEU A 95 9.67 -12.41 -0.37
N LYS A 96 10.41 -13.05 -1.28
CA LYS A 96 10.32 -14.48 -1.55
C LYS A 96 10.70 -15.29 -0.30
N GLY A 97 9.92 -16.32 0.00
CA GLY A 97 10.15 -17.26 1.08
C GLY A 97 11.06 -18.42 0.67
N LYS A 98 10.99 -19.52 1.43
CA LYS A 98 11.80 -20.72 1.17
C LYS A 98 11.40 -21.43 -0.11
N ASP A 99 10.12 -21.45 -0.42
CA ASP A 99 9.57 -22.06 -1.62
C ASP A 99 9.30 -21.01 -2.69
N ASP A 100 9.29 -21.40 -3.95
CA ASP A 100 9.16 -20.51 -5.10
C ASP A 100 7.84 -19.69 -5.12
N ASN A 101 6.80 -20.17 -4.44
CA ASN A 101 5.49 -19.52 -4.35
C ASN A 101 5.14 -19.06 -2.93
N ALA A 102 6.00 -19.29 -1.95
CA ALA A 102 5.86 -18.72 -0.62
C ALA A 102 6.47 -17.32 -0.55
N TYR A 103 5.76 -16.40 0.10
CA TYR A 103 6.21 -15.01 0.30
C TYR A 103 6.13 -14.62 1.77
N HIS A 104 6.82 -13.55 2.10
CA HIS A 104 6.79 -12.93 3.41
C HIS A 104 5.94 -11.65 3.40
N HIS A 105 5.27 -11.38 4.51
CA HIS A 105 4.43 -10.21 4.71
C HIS A 105 5.22 -8.91 4.71
N THR A 106 6.40 -8.89 5.38
CA THR A 106 7.18 -7.67 5.57
C THR A 106 8.63 -7.83 5.14
N PHE A 107 9.22 -6.71 4.70
CA PHE A 107 10.66 -6.59 4.44
C PHE A 107 11.19 -5.32 5.14
N LYS A 108 12.27 -5.46 5.88
CA LYS A 108 12.96 -4.37 6.56
C LYS A 108 14.43 -4.70 6.73
N GLU A 109 15.33 -3.72 6.54
CA GLU A 109 16.79 -3.87 6.74
C GLU A 109 17.38 -5.11 6.04
N GLY A 110 16.98 -5.34 4.78
CA GLY A 110 17.45 -6.46 3.99
C GLY A 110 16.90 -7.83 4.38
N LYS A 111 15.89 -7.91 5.26
CA LYS A 111 15.32 -9.16 5.76
C LYS A 111 13.82 -9.22 5.56
N ALA A 112 13.37 -10.28 4.92
CA ALA A 112 11.95 -10.62 4.85
C ALA A 112 11.53 -11.41 6.10
N LYS A 113 10.33 -11.11 6.65
CA LYS A 113 9.82 -11.72 7.87
C LYS A 113 8.32 -11.96 7.77
N PHE A 114 7.87 -12.92 8.56
CA PHE A 114 6.50 -13.38 8.71
C PHE A 114 5.93 -13.97 7.42
N PRO A 115 5.27 -15.12 7.46
CA PRO A 115 4.54 -15.65 6.31
C PRO A 115 3.52 -14.65 5.80
N ALA A 116 3.36 -14.54 4.49
CA ALA A 116 2.36 -13.69 3.88
C ALA A 116 0.95 -14.20 4.19
N PHE A 117 0.02 -13.26 4.40
CA PHE A 117 -1.38 -13.51 4.64
C PHE A 117 -2.16 -13.60 3.31
N LEU A 118 -3.41 -14.02 3.38
CA LEU A 118 -4.30 -14.10 2.22
C LEU A 118 -4.36 -12.77 1.44
N ASP A 119 -4.48 -11.63 2.15
CA ASP A 119 -4.56 -10.30 1.53
C ASP A 119 -3.30 -9.97 0.73
N ASP A 120 -2.12 -10.35 1.25
CA ASP A 120 -0.85 -10.14 0.53
C ASP A 120 -0.85 -10.87 -0.81
N TYR A 121 -1.27 -12.14 -0.81
CA TYR A 121 -1.35 -12.94 -2.03
C TYR A 121 -2.43 -12.42 -2.99
N ALA A 122 -3.61 -12.11 -2.47
CA ALA A 122 -4.72 -11.63 -3.28
C ALA A 122 -4.35 -10.35 -4.04
N PHE A 123 -3.79 -9.36 -3.34
CA PHE A 123 -3.32 -8.13 -3.98
C PHE A 123 -2.12 -8.33 -4.89
N LEU A 124 -1.20 -9.26 -4.57
CA LEU A 124 -0.06 -9.58 -5.43
C LEU A 124 -0.51 -10.23 -6.74
N ILE A 125 -1.49 -11.15 -6.68
CA ILE A 125 -2.07 -11.79 -7.86
C ILE A 125 -2.77 -10.74 -8.73
N GLU A 126 -3.62 -9.87 -8.13
CA GLU A 126 -4.26 -8.77 -8.85
C GLU A 126 -3.22 -7.87 -9.55
N ALA A 127 -2.16 -7.49 -8.83
CA ALA A 127 -1.10 -6.66 -9.40
C ALA A 127 -0.38 -7.33 -10.58
N LEU A 128 -0.15 -8.63 -10.51
CA LEU A 128 0.45 -9.40 -11.60
C LEU A 128 -0.47 -9.45 -12.84
N ILE A 129 -1.78 -9.60 -12.66
CA ILE A 129 -2.77 -9.56 -13.73
C ILE A 129 -2.75 -8.21 -14.44
N PHE A 130 -2.85 -7.10 -13.69
CA PHE A 130 -2.78 -5.74 -14.27
C PHE A 130 -1.43 -5.43 -14.91
N LEU A 131 -0.34 -5.96 -14.36
CA LEU A 131 0.99 -5.78 -14.95
C LEU A 131 1.12 -6.51 -16.29
N GLN A 132 0.54 -7.70 -16.41
CA GLN A 132 0.45 -8.40 -17.69
C GLN A 132 -0.32 -7.61 -18.74
N GLU A 133 -1.45 -7.00 -18.37
CA GLU A 133 -2.26 -6.19 -19.28
C GLU A 133 -1.49 -5.01 -19.89
N ILE A 134 -0.65 -4.33 -19.09
CA ILE A 134 0.11 -3.17 -19.54
C ILE A 134 1.46 -3.48 -20.19
N THR A 135 1.96 -4.71 -20.04
CA THR A 135 3.26 -5.12 -20.59
C THR A 135 3.14 -6.16 -21.70
N ALA A 136 2.01 -6.87 -21.80
CA ALA A 136 1.80 -8.04 -22.65
C ALA A 136 2.81 -9.18 -22.40
N ASP A 137 3.53 -9.16 -21.27
CA ASP A 137 4.51 -10.17 -20.91
C ASP A 137 3.86 -11.31 -20.13
N LYS A 138 3.79 -12.47 -20.74
CA LYS A 138 3.12 -13.67 -20.21
C LYS A 138 3.69 -14.18 -18.88
N GLN A 139 4.94 -13.84 -18.56
CA GLN A 139 5.55 -14.26 -17.29
C GLN A 139 4.71 -13.83 -16.07
N TRP A 140 4.04 -12.69 -16.14
CA TRP A 140 3.25 -12.16 -15.04
C TRP A 140 1.99 -12.98 -14.78
N ILE A 141 1.25 -13.33 -15.84
CA ILE A 141 0.05 -14.16 -15.69
C ILE A 141 0.39 -15.62 -15.31
N GLU A 142 1.51 -16.14 -15.78
CA GLU A 142 2.00 -17.45 -15.37
C GLU A 142 2.34 -17.46 -13.87
N LYS A 143 3.00 -16.41 -13.38
CA LYS A 143 3.29 -16.26 -11.95
C LYS A 143 2.00 -16.08 -11.13
N ALA A 144 1.05 -15.29 -11.60
CA ALA A 144 -0.27 -15.14 -10.96
C ALA A 144 -0.97 -16.49 -10.80
N LYS A 145 -0.99 -17.32 -11.84
CA LYS A 145 -1.55 -18.68 -11.80
C LYS A 145 -0.87 -19.58 -10.78
N LEU A 146 0.46 -19.53 -10.69
CA LEU A 146 1.21 -20.32 -9.69
C LEU A 146 0.86 -19.87 -8.26
N LEU A 147 0.73 -18.58 -8.02
CA LEU A 147 0.35 -18.04 -6.71
C LEU A 147 -1.12 -18.35 -6.36
N THR A 148 -2.02 -18.30 -7.33
CA THR A 148 -3.41 -18.72 -7.15
C THR A 148 -3.49 -20.18 -6.72
N ASN A 149 -2.75 -21.07 -7.38
CA ASN A 149 -2.69 -22.48 -6.99
C ASN A 149 -2.10 -22.65 -5.58
N HIS A 150 -1.07 -21.88 -5.23
CA HIS A 150 -0.51 -21.88 -3.88
C HIS A 150 -1.55 -21.45 -2.83
N VAL A 151 -2.34 -20.41 -3.10
CA VAL A 151 -3.42 -19.97 -2.21
C VAL A 151 -4.49 -21.04 -2.07
N ILE A 152 -4.93 -21.65 -3.17
CA ILE A 152 -5.91 -22.75 -3.12
C ILE A 152 -5.39 -23.89 -2.25
N GLN A 153 -4.13 -24.29 -2.42
CA GLN A 153 -3.57 -25.42 -1.66
C GLN A 153 -3.39 -25.14 -0.16
N ASN A 154 -3.09 -23.90 0.23
CA ASN A 154 -2.68 -23.59 1.59
C ASN A 154 -3.70 -22.79 2.42
N PHE A 155 -4.68 -22.15 1.78
CA PHE A 155 -5.60 -21.25 2.47
C PHE A 155 -7.07 -21.68 2.37
N ILE A 156 -7.46 -22.53 1.41
CA ILE A 156 -8.87 -22.88 1.18
C ILE A 156 -9.49 -23.61 2.37
N GLU A 157 -10.75 -23.31 2.63
CA GLU A 157 -11.65 -24.16 3.41
C GLU A 157 -12.53 -24.93 2.43
N GLU A 158 -12.34 -26.23 2.33
CA GLU A 158 -13.02 -27.06 1.33
C GLU A 158 -14.55 -27.07 1.48
N GLU A 159 -15.05 -26.95 2.72
CA GLU A 159 -16.47 -27.01 3.01
C GLU A 159 -17.25 -25.81 2.46
N THR A 160 -16.69 -24.61 2.55
CA THR A 160 -17.38 -23.36 2.15
C THR A 160 -16.82 -22.74 0.88
N GLY A 161 -15.63 -23.14 0.45
CA GLY A 161 -14.89 -22.53 -0.65
C GLY A 161 -14.27 -21.17 -0.34
N PHE A 162 -14.43 -20.66 0.90
CA PHE A 162 -13.73 -19.47 1.36
C PHE A 162 -12.28 -19.78 1.74
N PHE A 163 -11.46 -18.74 1.81
CA PHE A 163 -10.08 -18.84 2.22
C PHE A 163 -9.91 -18.36 3.68
N PHE A 164 -9.10 -19.08 4.44
CA PHE A 164 -8.60 -18.60 5.71
C PHE A 164 -7.62 -17.44 5.50
N TYR A 165 -7.48 -16.57 6.51
CA TYR A 165 -6.54 -15.45 6.45
C TYR A 165 -5.07 -15.88 6.52
N THR A 166 -4.80 -17.00 7.19
CA THR A 166 -3.45 -17.56 7.40
C THR A 166 -3.29 -18.93 6.74
N PRO A 167 -2.07 -19.30 6.31
CA PRO A 167 -1.82 -20.61 5.69
C PRO A 167 -2.02 -21.76 6.68
N VAL A 168 -2.17 -22.97 6.15
CA VAL A 168 -2.46 -24.18 6.94
C VAL A 168 -1.31 -24.61 7.86
N ASP A 169 -0.09 -24.31 7.49
CA ASP A 169 1.15 -24.74 8.17
C ASP A 169 1.63 -23.75 9.23
N GLN A 170 0.93 -22.64 9.44
CA GLN A 170 1.30 -21.64 10.44
C GLN A 170 0.96 -22.11 11.85
N GLN A 171 1.98 -22.56 12.59
CA GLN A 171 1.82 -23.24 13.90
C GLN A 171 1.59 -22.32 15.10
N ASP A 172 1.86 -21.03 14.97
CA ASP A 172 1.70 -20.03 16.05
C ASP A 172 0.28 -19.43 16.13
N ILE A 173 -0.65 -19.96 15.33
CA ILE A 173 -2.05 -19.51 15.26
C ILE A 173 -2.95 -20.49 16.02
N ILE A 174 -3.63 -19.98 17.05
CA ILE A 174 -4.57 -20.80 17.85
C ILE A 174 -5.86 -21.09 17.08
N VAL A 175 -6.38 -20.09 16.34
CA VAL A 175 -7.62 -20.21 15.53
C VAL A 175 -7.42 -19.51 14.19
N ARG A 176 -7.56 -20.26 13.10
CA ARG A 176 -7.57 -19.69 11.76
C ARG A 176 -8.89 -18.95 11.52
N LYS A 177 -8.81 -17.68 11.15
CA LYS A 177 -9.99 -16.85 10.86
C LYS A 177 -10.19 -16.71 9.35
N LYS A 178 -11.44 -16.47 8.95
CA LYS A 178 -11.82 -16.03 7.61
C LYS A 178 -12.24 -14.57 7.70
N GLU A 179 -11.65 -13.73 6.85
CA GLU A 179 -12.04 -12.33 6.70
C GLU A 179 -12.77 -12.17 5.38
N VAL A 180 -14.07 -11.88 5.45
CA VAL A 180 -14.95 -11.77 4.30
C VAL A 180 -15.58 -10.39 4.17
N TYR A 181 -15.34 -9.51 5.13
CA TYR A 181 -15.85 -8.14 5.11
C TYR A 181 -14.77 -7.17 4.64
N ASP A 182 -15.15 -6.31 3.70
CA ASP A 182 -14.32 -5.19 3.27
C ASP A 182 -14.23 -4.16 4.40
N SER A 183 -13.04 -3.56 4.55
CA SER A 183 -12.80 -2.49 5.52
C SER A 183 -12.12 -1.29 4.84
N ALA A 184 -10.94 -0.86 5.31
CA ALA A 184 -10.15 0.18 4.62
C ALA A 184 -9.64 -0.28 3.24
N VAL A 185 -9.51 -1.58 3.07
CA VAL A 185 -9.20 -2.26 1.80
C VAL A 185 -10.19 -3.41 1.59
N PRO A 186 -10.39 -3.89 0.35
CA PRO A 186 -11.18 -5.09 0.11
C PRO A 186 -10.60 -6.30 0.84
N SER A 187 -11.44 -7.23 1.28
CA SER A 187 -10.97 -8.46 1.91
C SER A 187 -10.23 -9.34 0.91
N GLY A 188 -9.27 -10.13 1.39
CA GLY A 188 -8.55 -11.09 0.55
C GLY A 188 -9.50 -12.08 -0.15
N ASN A 189 -10.59 -12.48 0.51
CA ASN A 189 -11.62 -13.32 -0.09
C ASN A 189 -12.34 -12.63 -1.26
N SER A 190 -12.70 -11.34 -1.12
CA SER A 190 -13.34 -10.57 -2.20
C SER A 190 -12.40 -10.44 -3.41
N VAL A 191 -11.13 -10.15 -3.15
CA VAL A 191 -10.13 -9.98 -4.22
C VAL A 191 -9.81 -11.30 -4.90
N MET A 192 -9.69 -12.41 -4.16
CA MET A 192 -9.48 -13.74 -4.76
C MET A 192 -10.67 -14.19 -5.62
N ALA A 193 -11.89 -13.81 -5.24
CA ALA A 193 -13.07 -14.10 -6.07
C ALA A 193 -13.11 -13.26 -7.37
N TYR A 194 -12.47 -12.10 -7.37
CA TYR A 194 -12.31 -11.25 -8.55
C TYR A 194 -11.18 -11.72 -9.47
N ASN A 195 -10.06 -12.14 -8.91
CA ASN A 195 -8.88 -12.62 -9.64
C ASN A 195 -9.15 -13.91 -10.45
#